data_dc8db36686bd6a496a4deae6c0036918
#
_entry.id   dc8db36686bd6a496a4deae6c0036918
#
_cell.length_a   1.000
_cell.length_b   1.000
_cell.length_c   1.000
_cell.angle_alpha   90.00
_cell.angle_beta   90.00
_cell.angle_gamma   90.00
#
_symmetry.space_group_name_H-M   'P 1'
#
loop_
_entity.id
_entity.type
_entity.pdbx_description
1 polymer ?
#
loop_
_entity_poly.entity_id
_entity_poly.type
_entity_poly.pdbx_seq_one_letter_code
_entity_poly.pdbx_strand_id
1 'polypeptide(L)'
;MALLDDLKWRHAVKAYDPNKKLDKAVVEQIVEAARLAPTSSGLQQFRLIVVGNQELKEKMVAGALNPDCMRECSHVIVFAAWDEYTPERIDAIYDKTTDERGLVRGRFKRYTDMLKENFGKMSKEEQFQHAANQSFIALGLALAQAAELKVDSTPIGGFDPKLVDELLGLPAKGLRSVSLLYLGYADDERDWLGKMKKVRNSMEEFATYID
;
A
#
# COMPACT_ATOMS: atom_id res chain seq x y z
N MET A 1 -5.83 -18.20 -15.24
CA MET A 1 -5.09 -17.17 -16.02
C MET A 1 -3.73 -16.98 -15.36
N ALA A 2 -2.69 -16.77 -16.16
CA ALA A 2 -1.38 -16.48 -15.58
C ALA A 2 -1.34 -15.03 -15.08
N LEU A 3 -0.68 -14.77 -13.96
CA LEU A 3 -0.49 -13.43 -13.37
C LEU A 3 -0.10 -12.37 -14.42
N LEU A 4 0.73 -12.72 -15.40
CA LEU A 4 1.13 -11.80 -16.46
C LEU A 4 -0.04 -11.31 -17.31
N ASP A 5 -1.05 -12.14 -17.54
CA ASP A 5 -2.24 -11.73 -18.32
C ASP A 5 -3.08 -10.75 -17.51
N ASP A 6 -3.20 -10.97 -16.21
CA ASP A 6 -3.90 -10.06 -15.30
C ASP A 6 -3.17 -8.71 -15.18
N LEU A 7 -1.84 -8.73 -15.11
CA LEU A 7 -1.02 -7.52 -15.13
C LEU A 7 -1.08 -6.77 -16.48
N LYS A 8 -1.24 -7.48 -17.59
CA LYS A 8 -1.50 -6.86 -18.91
C LYS A 8 -2.88 -6.24 -18.97
N TRP A 9 -3.89 -6.90 -18.39
CA TRP A 9 -5.26 -6.40 -18.35
C TRP A 9 -5.40 -5.13 -17.51
N ARG A 10 -4.89 -5.12 -16.26
CA ARG A 10 -5.09 -3.99 -15.36
C ARG A 10 -4.53 -2.66 -15.87
N HIS A 11 -5.22 -1.58 -15.63
CA HIS A 11 -4.76 -0.20 -15.86
C HIS A 11 -5.16 0.70 -14.67
N ALA A 12 -4.75 1.97 -14.70
CA ALA A 12 -5.17 2.96 -13.71
C ALA A 12 -6.48 3.60 -14.18
N VAL A 13 -7.59 3.07 -13.72
CA VAL A 13 -8.96 3.49 -14.08
C VAL A 13 -9.18 4.99 -13.86
N LYS A 14 -9.88 5.64 -14.78
CA LYS A 14 -10.14 7.10 -14.77
C LYS A 14 -11.58 7.46 -14.43
N ALA A 15 -12.49 6.49 -14.40
CA ALA A 15 -13.87 6.64 -13.92
C ALA A 15 -14.35 5.32 -13.34
N TYR A 16 -14.98 5.36 -12.19
CA TYR A 16 -15.60 4.20 -11.54
C TYR A 16 -17.11 4.26 -11.66
N ASP A 17 -17.77 3.09 -11.63
CA ASP A 17 -19.22 2.99 -11.49
C ASP A 17 -19.59 3.19 -9.99
N PRO A 18 -20.20 4.32 -9.61
CA PRO A 18 -20.51 4.60 -8.21
C PRO A 18 -21.57 3.67 -7.61
N ASN A 19 -22.33 2.98 -8.47
CA ASN A 19 -23.40 2.07 -8.07
C ASN A 19 -22.89 0.66 -7.77
N LYS A 20 -21.69 0.32 -8.22
CA LYS A 20 -21.06 -0.99 -7.97
C LYS A 20 -20.08 -0.92 -6.80
N LYS A 21 -20.34 -1.72 -5.79
CA LYS A 21 -19.46 -1.82 -4.62
C LYS A 21 -18.84 -3.21 -4.56
N LEU A 22 -17.62 -3.26 -4.04
CA LEU A 22 -16.91 -4.51 -3.78
C LEU A 22 -17.48 -5.19 -2.54
N ASP A 23 -17.64 -6.50 -2.60
CA ASP A 23 -17.91 -7.32 -1.44
C ASP A 23 -16.74 -7.27 -0.45
N LYS A 24 -17.06 -7.29 0.84
CA LYS A 24 -16.06 -7.28 1.92
C LYS A 24 -15.00 -8.37 1.74
N ALA A 25 -15.41 -9.58 1.38
CA ALA A 25 -14.50 -10.71 1.19
C ALA A 25 -13.48 -10.47 0.04
N VAL A 26 -13.86 -9.74 -1.00
CA VAL A 26 -12.96 -9.36 -2.10
C VAL A 26 -11.93 -8.35 -1.61
N VAL A 27 -12.36 -7.34 -0.86
CA VAL A 27 -11.45 -6.34 -0.27
C VAL A 27 -10.47 -7.01 0.71
N GLU A 28 -10.94 -7.93 1.54
CA GLU A 28 -10.11 -8.68 2.49
C GLU A 28 -9.03 -9.52 1.81
N GLN A 29 -9.30 -10.13 0.65
CA GLN A 29 -8.30 -10.86 -0.12
C GLN A 29 -7.19 -9.92 -0.65
N ILE A 30 -7.55 -8.73 -1.10
CA ILE A 30 -6.57 -7.72 -1.57
C ILE A 30 -5.71 -7.22 -0.39
N VAL A 31 -6.33 -6.98 0.75
CA VAL A 31 -5.62 -6.59 1.98
C VAL A 31 -4.71 -7.71 2.47
N GLU A 32 -5.14 -8.97 2.38
CA GLU A 32 -4.33 -10.13 2.76
C GLU A 32 -3.09 -10.28 1.88
N ALA A 33 -3.23 -10.10 0.55
CA ALA A 33 -2.08 -10.10 -0.35
C ALA A 33 -1.04 -9.03 0.04
N ALA A 34 -1.50 -7.82 0.38
CA ALA A 34 -0.63 -6.75 0.87
C ALA A 34 0.02 -7.10 2.23
N ARG A 35 -0.71 -7.75 3.14
CA ARG A 35 -0.22 -8.17 4.46
C ARG A 35 0.90 -9.20 4.36
N LEU A 36 0.88 -10.03 3.33
CA LEU A 36 1.90 -11.06 3.07
C LEU A 36 3.17 -10.51 2.40
N ALA A 37 3.24 -9.22 2.14
CA ALA A 37 4.43 -8.58 1.56
C ALA A 37 5.67 -8.81 2.44
N PRO A 38 6.82 -9.17 1.86
CA PRO A 38 8.07 -9.18 2.58
C PRO A 38 8.49 -7.74 2.92
N THR A 39 9.11 -7.56 4.08
CA THR A 39 9.65 -6.27 4.49
C THR A 39 11.08 -6.42 5.01
N SER A 40 11.88 -5.36 4.89
CA SER A 40 13.24 -5.32 5.42
C SER A 40 13.23 -5.73 6.90
N SER A 41 14.08 -6.69 7.25
CA SER A 41 14.21 -7.26 8.60
C SER A 41 12.90 -7.82 9.19
N GLY A 42 11.89 -8.05 8.37
CA GLY A 42 10.58 -8.54 8.80
C GLY A 42 9.82 -7.59 9.75
N LEU A 43 10.17 -6.31 9.77
CA LEU A 43 9.63 -5.34 10.73
C LEU A 43 8.17 -4.95 10.47
N GLN A 44 7.62 -5.25 9.29
CA GLN A 44 6.22 -4.96 8.95
C GLN A 44 5.83 -3.51 9.27
N GLN A 45 6.68 -2.57 8.89
CA GLN A 45 6.68 -1.16 9.27
C GLN A 45 5.67 -0.30 8.51
N PHE A 46 4.52 -0.87 8.19
CA PHE A 46 3.39 -0.16 7.60
C PHE A 46 2.06 -0.72 8.10
N ARG A 47 0.99 0.02 7.86
CA ARG A 47 -0.39 -0.38 8.11
C ARG A 47 -1.26 0.02 6.92
N LEU A 48 -2.35 -0.70 6.72
CA LEU A 48 -3.39 -0.36 5.76
C LEU A 48 -4.61 0.18 6.49
N ILE A 49 -5.17 1.27 5.99
CA ILE A 49 -6.47 1.79 6.43
C ILE A 49 -7.41 1.67 5.24
N VAL A 50 -8.47 0.88 5.41
CA VAL A 50 -9.48 0.64 4.36
C VAL A 50 -10.66 1.56 4.60
N VAL A 51 -10.91 2.47 3.67
CA VAL A 51 -11.97 3.47 3.73
C VAL A 51 -13.06 3.14 2.71
N GLY A 52 -14.18 2.59 3.18
CA GLY A 52 -15.42 2.41 2.40
C GLY A 52 -16.49 3.44 2.75
N ASN A 53 -16.27 4.23 3.81
CA ASN A 53 -17.22 5.25 4.25
C ASN A 53 -17.23 6.44 3.28
N GLN A 54 -18.40 6.73 2.68
CA GLN A 54 -18.55 7.77 1.65
C GLN A 54 -18.29 9.17 2.20
N GLU A 55 -18.77 9.47 3.41
CA GLU A 55 -18.58 10.78 4.04
C GLU A 55 -17.09 11.06 4.29
N LEU A 56 -16.34 10.05 4.71
CA LEU A 56 -14.90 10.18 4.92
C LEU A 56 -14.16 10.37 3.58
N LYS A 57 -14.55 9.62 2.53
CA LYS A 57 -14.00 9.83 1.17
C LYS A 57 -14.23 11.25 0.68
N GLU A 58 -15.43 11.81 0.89
CA GLU A 58 -15.73 13.20 0.51
C GLU A 58 -14.83 14.22 1.21
N LYS A 59 -14.48 13.99 2.47
CA LYS A 59 -13.52 14.84 3.20
C LYS A 59 -12.10 14.69 2.62
N MET A 60 -11.70 13.49 2.20
CA MET A 60 -10.40 13.23 1.60
C MET A 60 -10.26 13.80 0.17
N VAL A 61 -11.38 13.99 -0.54
CA VAL A 61 -11.41 14.50 -1.92
C VAL A 61 -10.71 15.85 -2.06
N ALA A 62 -10.78 16.72 -1.04
CA ALA A 62 -10.16 18.04 -1.07
C ALA A 62 -8.63 18.02 -1.34
N GLY A 63 -7.96 16.91 -0.99
CA GLY A 63 -6.53 16.72 -1.23
C GLY A 63 -6.20 15.79 -2.40
N ALA A 64 -7.17 15.37 -3.22
CA ALA A 64 -6.98 14.38 -4.25
C ALA A 64 -6.72 15.00 -5.63
N LEU A 65 -5.72 14.48 -6.38
CA LEU A 65 -5.52 14.84 -7.79
C LEU A 65 -6.65 14.33 -8.71
N ASN A 66 -7.27 13.21 -8.37
CA ASN A 66 -8.38 12.63 -9.11
C ASN A 66 -9.62 12.54 -8.19
N PRO A 67 -10.28 13.67 -7.91
CA PRO A 67 -11.36 13.74 -6.92
C PRO A 67 -12.56 12.83 -7.27
N ASP A 68 -12.95 12.76 -8.53
CA ASP A 68 -14.09 11.95 -8.96
C ASP A 68 -13.79 10.45 -8.81
N CYS A 69 -12.59 9.99 -9.18
CA CYS A 69 -12.20 8.60 -8.94
C CYS A 69 -12.27 8.21 -7.45
N MET A 70 -11.83 9.11 -6.55
CA MET A 70 -11.91 8.87 -5.10
C MET A 70 -13.37 8.81 -4.63
N ARG A 71 -14.20 9.70 -5.12
CA ARG A 71 -15.61 9.78 -4.76
C ARG A 71 -16.40 8.56 -5.22
N GLU A 72 -16.16 8.13 -6.45
CA GLU A 72 -16.91 7.08 -7.12
C GLU A 72 -16.43 5.66 -6.78
N CYS A 73 -15.15 5.45 -6.52
CA CYS A 73 -14.61 4.13 -6.22
C CYS A 73 -15.34 3.46 -5.03
N SER A 74 -15.28 2.14 -4.97
CA SER A 74 -15.86 1.39 -3.87
C SER A 74 -15.13 1.66 -2.56
N HIS A 75 -13.80 1.46 -2.57
CA HIS A 75 -12.94 1.61 -1.40
C HIS A 75 -11.65 2.36 -1.74
N VAL A 76 -11.12 3.08 -0.76
CA VAL A 76 -9.78 3.64 -0.77
C VAL A 76 -8.95 2.88 0.26
N ILE A 77 -7.83 2.29 -0.15
CA ILE A 77 -6.84 1.76 0.79
C ILE A 77 -5.73 2.81 0.93
N VAL A 78 -5.49 3.25 2.16
CA VAL A 78 -4.38 4.13 2.51
C VAL A 78 -3.23 3.27 3.02
N PHE A 79 -2.09 3.34 2.37
CA PHE A 79 -0.84 2.74 2.82
C PHE A 79 -0.14 3.75 3.71
N ALA A 80 0.03 3.44 4.98
CA ALA A 80 0.65 4.31 5.96
C ALA A 80 1.86 3.61 6.58
N ALA A 81 3.03 4.27 6.56
CA ALA A 81 4.28 3.74 7.09
C ALA A 81 4.60 4.34 8.46
N TRP A 82 5.45 3.66 9.22
CA TRP A 82 6.00 4.21 10.46
C TRP A 82 6.71 5.54 10.19
N ASP A 83 6.47 6.50 11.04
CA ASP A 83 7.14 7.81 11.02
C ASP A 83 8.59 7.71 11.49
N GLU A 84 8.90 6.76 12.40
CA GLU A 84 10.24 6.49 12.89
C GLU A 84 10.38 5.03 13.38
N TYR A 85 11.61 4.55 13.49
CA TYR A 85 11.96 3.24 14.05
C TYR A 85 12.36 3.41 15.52
N THR A 86 11.40 3.28 16.44
CA THR A 86 11.74 3.29 17.86
C THR A 86 12.24 1.91 18.33
N PRO A 87 13.12 1.87 19.36
CA PRO A 87 13.55 0.59 19.96
C PRO A 87 12.38 -0.31 20.35
N GLU A 88 11.32 0.27 20.91
CA GLU A 88 10.13 -0.44 21.38
C GLU A 88 9.37 -1.11 20.22
N ARG A 89 9.25 -0.42 19.08
CA ARG A 89 8.63 -1.00 17.87
C ARG A 89 9.40 -2.19 17.34
N ILE A 90 10.73 -2.07 17.29
CA ILE A 90 11.62 -3.16 16.85
C ILE A 90 11.49 -4.34 17.80
N ASP A 91 11.57 -4.12 19.11
CA ASP A 91 11.45 -5.17 20.10
C ASP A 91 10.08 -5.86 20.05
N ALA A 92 8.99 -5.10 19.95
CA ALA A 92 7.63 -5.64 19.87
C ALA A 92 7.45 -6.61 18.68
N ILE A 93 8.03 -6.29 17.51
CA ILE A 93 7.96 -7.19 16.35
C ILE A 93 8.79 -8.45 16.58
N TYR A 94 9.97 -8.35 17.17
CA TYR A 94 10.81 -9.52 17.42
C TYR A 94 10.33 -10.37 18.59
N ASP A 95 9.73 -9.79 19.61
CA ASP A 95 9.03 -10.52 20.66
C ASP A 95 7.86 -11.31 20.11
N LYS A 96 7.01 -10.68 19.30
CA LYS A 96 5.93 -11.36 18.59
C LYS A 96 6.47 -12.49 17.69
N THR A 97 7.54 -12.24 16.94
CA THR A 97 8.16 -13.23 16.06
C THR A 97 8.67 -14.45 16.83
N THR A 98 9.30 -14.23 17.99
CA THR A 98 9.78 -15.32 18.84
C THR A 98 8.64 -16.11 19.47
N ASP A 99 7.62 -15.42 19.95
CA ASP A 99 6.45 -16.04 20.55
C ASP A 99 5.70 -16.94 19.54
N GLU A 100 5.40 -16.40 18.34
CA GLU A 100 4.71 -17.17 17.29
C GLU A 100 5.51 -18.36 16.75
N ARG A 101 6.85 -18.30 16.84
CA ARG A 101 7.74 -19.39 16.42
C ARG A 101 8.11 -20.35 17.56
N GLY A 102 7.58 -20.16 18.76
CA GLY A 102 7.93 -20.97 19.94
C GLY A 102 9.40 -20.83 20.35
N LEU A 103 10.02 -19.68 20.10
CA LEU A 103 11.40 -19.40 20.44
C LEU A 103 11.49 -18.60 21.75
N VAL A 104 12.65 -18.66 22.43
CA VAL A 104 12.88 -17.86 23.64
C VAL A 104 13.05 -16.40 23.26
N ARG A 105 12.34 -15.50 23.96
CA ARG A 105 12.53 -14.03 23.82
C ARG A 105 13.99 -13.65 24.01
N GLY A 106 14.45 -12.67 23.25
CA GLY A 106 15.86 -12.29 23.21
C GLY A 106 16.73 -13.14 22.26
N ARG A 107 16.18 -14.18 21.62
CA ARG A 107 16.90 -15.00 20.62
C ARG A 107 17.60 -14.13 19.55
N PHE A 108 16.99 -13.04 19.17
CA PHE A 108 17.50 -12.14 18.13
C PHE A 108 18.13 -10.85 18.68
N LYS A 109 18.43 -10.79 19.99
CA LYS A 109 18.92 -9.56 20.65
C LYS A 109 20.08 -8.89 19.91
N ARG A 110 21.10 -9.64 19.53
CA ARG A 110 22.26 -9.10 18.79
C ARG A 110 21.83 -8.42 17.49
N TYR A 111 20.86 -9.00 16.79
CA TYR A 111 20.35 -8.45 15.53
C TYR A 111 19.49 -7.20 15.78
N THR A 112 18.61 -7.25 16.76
CA THR A 112 17.76 -6.09 17.09
C THR A 112 18.58 -4.91 17.62
N ASP A 113 19.63 -5.16 18.42
CA ASP A 113 20.56 -4.11 18.87
C ASP A 113 21.26 -3.43 17.68
N MET A 114 21.73 -4.22 16.69
CA MET A 114 22.29 -3.69 15.45
C MET A 114 21.29 -2.85 14.66
N LEU A 115 20.04 -3.31 14.54
CA LEU A 115 18.99 -2.54 13.86
C LEU A 115 18.73 -1.20 14.56
N LYS A 116 18.61 -1.20 15.89
CA LYS A 116 18.41 0.02 16.69
C LYS A 116 19.57 1.00 16.51
N GLU A 117 20.80 0.50 16.53
CA GLU A 117 21.97 1.33 16.27
C GLU A 117 21.97 1.94 14.87
N ASN A 118 21.66 1.14 13.86
CA ASN A 118 21.66 1.59 12.45
C ASN A 118 20.55 2.62 12.20
N PHE A 119 19.33 2.34 12.64
CA PHE A 119 18.23 3.30 12.48
C PHE A 119 18.43 4.55 13.34
N GLY A 120 19.05 4.42 14.53
CA GLY A 120 19.37 5.57 15.37
C GLY A 120 20.38 6.56 14.76
N LYS A 121 21.13 6.16 13.73
CA LYS A 121 22.02 7.03 12.96
C LYS A 121 21.32 7.79 11.84
N MET A 122 20.11 7.39 11.49
CA MET A 122 19.31 8.00 10.42
C MET A 122 18.46 9.14 10.98
N SER A 123 18.25 10.19 10.19
CA SER A 123 17.24 11.20 10.48
C SER A 123 15.83 10.59 10.44
N LYS A 124 14.86 11.24 11.07
CA LYS A 124 13.45 10.78 11.06
C LYS A 124 12.91 10.68 9.63
N GLU A 125 13.29 11.58 8.75
CA GLU A 125 12.85 11.54 7.35
C GLU A 125 13.46 10.36 6.59
N GLU A 126 14.74 10.04 6.78
CA GLU A 126 15.36 8.85 6.21
C GLU A 126 14.71 7.56 6.74
N GLN A 127 14.39 7.51 8.03
CA GLN A 127 13.66 6.40 8.62
C GLN A 127 12.27 6.24 7.99
N PHE A 128 11.53 7.34 7.86
CA PHE A 128 10.23 7.32 7.20
C PHE A 128 10.32 6.85 5.74
N GLN A 129 11.27 7.38 4.97
CA GLN A 129 11.47 6.97 3.58
C GLN A 129 11.80 5.46 3.47
N HIS A 130 12.64 4.94 4.36
CA HIS A 130 12.91 3.52 4.42
C HIS A 130 11.65 2.69 4.71
N ALA A 131 10.83 3.11 5.66
CA ALA A 131 9.56 2.45 5.99
C ALA A 131 8.54 2.57 4.83
N ALA A 132 8.45 3.75 4.22
CA ALA A 132 7.58 4.01 3.07
C ALA A 132 7.89 3.09 1.88
N ASN A 133 9.18 2.86 1.57
CA ASN A 133 9.58 1.96 0.48
C ASN A 133 9.07 0.52 0.68
N GLN A 134 8.93 0.05 1.94
CA GLN A 134 8.37 -1.27 2.20
C GLN A 134 6.87 -1.34 1.87
N SER A 135 6.13 -0.25 2.06
CA SER A 135 4.70 -0.20 1.73
C SER A 135 4.44 -0.28 0.22
N PHE A 136 5.38 0.14 -0.63
CA PHE A 136 5.26 -0.02 -2.09
C PHE A 136 5.37 -1.48 -2.54
N ILE A 137 6.08 -2.35 -1.80
CA ILE A 137 6.07 -3.80 -2.06
C ILE A 137 4.66 -4.33 -1.83
N ALA A 138 4.02 -3.94 -0.73
CA ALA A 138 2.66 -4.32 -0.41
C ALA A 138 1.64 -3.76 -1.43
N LEU A 139 1.82 -2.51 -1.89
CA LEU A 139 0.99 -1.93 -2.94
C LEU A 139 1.08 -2.74 -4.24
N GLY A 140 2.28 -3.20 -4.62
CA GLY A 140 2.47 -4.05 -5.79
C GLY A 140 1.72 -5.38 -5.69
N LEU A 141 1.73 -6.03 -4.52
CA LEU A 141 0.98 -7.27 -4.27
C LEU A 141 -0.53 -7.02 -4.24
N ALA A 142 -0.99 -5.92 -3.63
CA ALA A 142 -2.40 -5.54 -3.66
C ALA A 142 -2.91 -5.31 -5.09
N LEU A 143 -2.11 -4.65 -5.95
CA LEU A 143 -2.42 -4.44 -7.36
C LEU A 143 -2.50 -5.76 -8.14
N ALA A 144 -1.60 -6.70 -7.86
CA ALA A 144 -1.59 -8.01 -8.49
C ALA A 144 -2.83 -8.82 -8.09
N GLN A 145 -3.17 -8.84 -6.81
CA GLN A 145 -4.35 -9.53 -6.30
C GLN A 145 -5.65 -8.90 -6.82
N ALA A 146 -5.74 -7.57 -6.86
CA ALA A 146 -6.89 -6.89 -7.47
C ALA A 146 -7.06 -7.28 -8.94
N ALA A 147 -5.95 -7.35 -9.70
CA ALA A 147 -5.99 -7.75 -11.10
C ALA A 147 -6.46 -9.20 -11.30
N GLU A 148 -6.00 -10.14 -10.47
CA GLU A 148 -6.45 -11.53 -10.47
C GLU A 148 -7.95 -11.65 -10.21
N LEU A 149 -8.45 -10.88 -9.23
CA LEU A 149 -9.87 -10.84 -8.88
C LEU A 149 -10.73 -10.01 -9.87
N LYS A 150 -10.13 -9.45 -10.93
CA LYS A 150 -10.80 -8.54 -11.88
C LYS A 150 -11.42 -7.32 -11.20
N VAL A 151 -10.78 -6.84 -10.15
CA VAL A 151 -11.10 -5.59 -9.50
C VAL A 151 -10.29 -4.47 -10.13
N ASP A 152 -10.96 -3.45 -10.61
CA ASP A 152 -10.33 -2.27 -11.16
C ASP A 152 -9.65 -1.45 -10.06
N SER A 153 -8.46 -0.93 -10.40
CA SER A 153 -7.64 -0.28 -9.40
C SER A 153 -6.82 0.88 -9.94
N THR A 154 -6.65 1.92 -9.10
CA THR A 154 -5.83 3.09 -9.43
C THR A 154 -4.89 3.43 -8.26
N PRO A 155 -3.58 3.15 -8.38
CA PRO A 155 -2.61 3.60 -7.39
C PRO A 155 -2.39 5.11 -7.51
N ILE A 156 -2.37 5.81 -6.39
CA ILE A 156 -2.26 7.27 -6.30
C ILE A 156 -1.10 7.65 -5.39
N GLY A 157 -0.17 8.44 -5.94
CA GLY A 157 0.86 9.16 -5.18
C GLY A 157 0.59 10.65 -5.04
N GLY A 158 -0.33 11.18 -5.86
CA GLY A 158 -0.70 12.59 -5.87
C GLY A 158 -1.92 12.88 -5.00
N PHE A 159 -1.70 13.15 -3.72
CA PHE A 159 -2.70 13.56 -2.75
C PHE A 159 -2.06 14.46 -1.69
N ASP A 160 -2.86 15.09 -0.83
CA ASP A 160 -2.35 15.83 0.33
C ASP A 160 -2.21 14.87 1.53
N PRO A 161 -0.97 14.45 1.86
CA PRO A 161 -0.76 13.53 2.97
C PRO A 161 -1.10 14.15 4.33
N LYS A 162 -0.95 15.46 4.51
CA LYS A 162 -1.31 16.12 5.77
C LYS A 162 -2.80 16.02 6.05
N LEU A 163 -3.63 16.31 5.04
CA LEU A 163 -5.08 16.18 5.16
C LEU A 163 -5.49 14.73 5.49
N VAL A 164 -4.92 13.75 4.77
CA VAL A 164 -5.23 12.33 5.00
C VAL A 164 -4.78 11.89 6.39
N ASP A 165 -3.59 12.29 6.82
CA ASP A 165 -3.03 11.97 8.13
C ASP A 165 -3.91 12.53 9.27
N GLU A 166 -4.36 13.78 9.15
CA GLU A 166 -5.26 14.42 10.11
C GLU A 166 -6.63 13.72 10.18
N LEU A 167 -7.26 13.49 9.03
CA LEU A 167 -8.58 12.84 8.95
C LEU A 167 -8.59 11.43 9.54
N LEU A 168 -7.48 10.70 9.43
CA LEU A 168 -7.35 9.32 9.91
C LEU A 168 -6.65 9.21 11.27
N GLY A 169 -6.20 10.33 11.84
CA GLY A 169 -5.48 10.37 13.11
C GLY A 169 -4.18 9.55 13.08
N LEU A 170 -3.45 9.57 11.95
CA LEU A 170 -2.25 8.76 11.76
C LEU A 170 -1.09 9.21 12.65
N PRO A 171 -0.82 10.52 12.86
CA PRO A 171 0.29 10.98 13.71
C PRO A 171 0.22 10.43 15.15
N ALA A 172 -0.99 10.36 15.73
CA ALA A 172 -1.18 9.79 17.07
C ALA A 172 -0.87 8.29 17.16
N LYS A 173 -0.78 7.62 15.99
CA LYS A 173 -0.41 6.19 15.86
C LYS A 173 1.05 6.01 15.43
N GLY A 174 1.79 7.12 15.28
CA GLY A 174 3.16 7.13 14.75
C GLY A 174 3.23 6.66 13.30
N LEU A 175 2.27 7.07 12.49
CA LEU A 175 2.15 6.70 11.09
C LEU A 175 2.04 7.97 10.23
N ARG A 176 2.50 7.85 8.97
CA ARG A 176 2.30 8.85 7.92
C ARG A 176 1.80 8.14 6.66
N SER A 177 0.86 8.73 5.94
CA SER A 177 0.37 8.21 4.67
C SER A 177 1.44 8.31 3.57
N VAL A 178 1.52 7.28 2.71
CA VAL A 178 2.54 7.12 1.66
C VAL A 178 1.89 7.10 0.28
N SER A 179 0.85 6.30 0.12
CA SER A 179 0.15 6.13 -1.15
C SER A 179 -1.30 5.71 -0.90
N LEU A 180 -2.14 5.90 -1.92
CA LEU A 180 -3.52 5.44 -1.90
C LEU A 180 -3.72 4.40 -3.02
N LEU A 181 -4.68 3.51 -2.83
CA LEU A 181 -5.17 2.60 -3.86
C LEU A 181 -6.70 2.69 -3.90
N TYR A 182 -7.22 3.18 -5.01
CA TYR A 182 -8.66 3.15 -5.27
C TYR A 182 -9.04 1.79 -5.84
N LEU A 183 -10.13 1.21 -5.35
CA LEU A 183 -10.66 -0.08 -5.76
C LEU A 183 -12.15 0.05 -6.12
N GLY A 184 -12.55 -0.61 -7.18
CA GLY A 184 -13.95 -0.62 -7.62
C GLY A 184 -14.13 -1.34 -8.93
N TYR A 185 -15.15 -0.98 -9.66
CA TYR A 185 -15.40 -1.43 -11.03
C TYR A 185 -15.41 -0.22 -11.94
N ALA A 186 -14.70 -0.30 -13.07
CA ALA A 186 -14.64 0.77 -14.04
C ALA A 186 -16.04 1.09 -14.63
N ASP A 187 -16.24 2.35 -14.95
CA ASP A 187 -17.31 2.78 -15.84
C ASP A 187 -16.78 2.74 -17.28
N ASP A 188 -17.14 1.69 -18.01
CA ASP A 188 -16.61 1.42 -19.34
C ASP A 188 -16.89 2.53 -20.38
N GLU A 189 -17.90 3.36 -20.14
CA GLU A 189 -18.23 4.49 -21.03
C GLU A 189 -17.32 5.68 -20.75
N ARG A 190 -17.08 6.01 -19.49
CA ARG A 190 -16.33 7.18 -19.04
C ARG A 190 -14.84 6.91 -18.85
N ASP A 191 -14.43 5.64 -18.64
CA ASP A 191 -13.01 5.28 -18.49
C ASP A 191 -12.30 5.27 -19.85
N TRP A 192 -11.80 6.43 -20.23
CA TRP A 192 -11.13 6.63 -21.51
C TRP A 192 -9.82 5.85 -21.63
N LEU A 193 -9.14 5.55 -20.52
CA LEU A 193 -7.84 4.87 -20.52
C LEU A 193 -7.96 3.37 -20.75
N GLY A 194 -9.05 2.74 -20.34
CA GLY A 194 -9.31 1.31 -20.55
C GLY A 194 -9.33 0.89 -22.01
N LYS A 195 -9.67 1.82 -22.91
CA LYS A 195 -9.70 1.62 -24.36
C LYS A 195 -8.35 1.80 -25.05
N MET A 196 -7.32 2.27 -24.32
CA MET A 196 -6.01 2.57 -24.87
C MET A 196 -5.02 1.42 -24.69
N LYS A 197 -4.12 1.28 -25.65
CA LYS A 197 -3.02 0.32 -25.56
C LYS A 197 -2.12 0.66 -24.38
N LYS A 198 -1.83 -0.33 -23.54
CA LYS A 198 -0.82 -0.21 -22.48
C LYS A 198 0.56 -0.03 -23.09
N VAL A 199 1.27 1.00 -22.64
CA VAL A 199 2.64 1.30 -23.07
C VAL A 199 3.63 0.95 -21.95
N ARG A 200 4.70 0.24 -22.30
CA ARG A 200 5.87 -0.06 -21.46
C ARG A 200 7.12 0.00 -22.34
N ASN A 201 8.25 0.24 -21.73
CA ASN A 201 9.55 0.10 -22.38
C ASN A 201 9.73 -1.31 -22.92
N SER A 202 10.55 -1.48 -23.97
CA SER A 202 10.97 -2.80 -24.44
C SER A 202 11.75 -3.55 -23.34
N MET A 203 11.88 -4.87 -23.47
CA MET A 203 12.69 -5.63 -22.50
C MET A 203 14.16 -5.23 -22.55
N GLU A 204 14.67 -4.84 -23.70
CA GLU A 204 16.04 -4.37 -23.88
C GLU A 204 16.32 -3.05 -23.17
N GLU A 205 15.34 -2.13 -23.19
CA GLU A 205 15.42 -0.85 -22.45
C GLU A 205 15.19 -1.02 -20.95
N PHE A 206 14.43 -2.05 -20.55
CA PHE A 206 14.01 -2.24 -19.18
C PHE A 206 14.99 -3.07 -18.34
N ALA A 207 15.63 -4.08 -18.94
CA ALA A 207 16.49 -5.01 -18.23
C ALA A 207 17.85 -5.19 -18.91
N THR A 208 18.91 -5.15 -18.11
CA THR A 208 20.27 -5.52 -18.53
C THR A 208 20.62 -6.89 -17.95
N TYR A 209 21.01 -7.84 -18.78
CA TYR A 209 21.49 -9.15 -18.38
C TYR A 209 23.02 -9.16 -18.38
N ILE A 210 23.63 -9.62 -17.30
CA ILE A 210 25.08 -9.80 -17.14
C ILE A 210 25.28 -11.25 -16.72
N ASP A 211 25.81 -12.08 -17.64
CA ASP A 211 26.04 -13.52 -17.45
C ASP A 211 27.47 -13.76 -16.99
#